data_8edd485efe23938914e4de415e8f6971
#
_entry.id   8edd485efe23938914e4de415e8f6971
#
_cell.length_a   1.000
_cell.length_b   1.000
_cell.length_c   1.000
_cell.angle_alpha   90.00
_cell.angle_beta   90.00
_cell.angle_gamma   90.00
#
_symmetry.space_group_name_H-M   'P 1'
#
loop_
_entity.id
_entity.type
_entity.pdbx_description
1 polymer ?
#
loop_
_entity_poly.entity_id
_entity_poly.type
_entity_poly.pdbx_seq_one_letter_code
_entity_poly.pdbx_strand_id
1 'polypeptide(L)'
;VIFGDDRGIKEVDVVRRTETIVDTPIGMGLLGRVVDALGNPIDGKGPLADVKRSRVEVKAPGIMPRQSVFEPMQTGLKAIDSLIPVGRGQRELIIGDRQTGKTAIALDTFINQKFINNNAKNDSDKLFCIYVAVGQKRSTVAQFVRALEENGALEYSIVVAATASEP
;
A
#
# COMPACT_ATOMS: atom_id res chain seq x y z
N VAL A 1 -4.88 23.35 -4.09
CA VAL A 1 -4.29 22.43 -3.09
C VAL A 1 -2.79 22.37 -3.37
N ILE A 2 -1.97 22.51 -2.34
CA ILE A 2 -0.52 22.41 -2.41
C ILE A 2 -0.15 21.01 -1.91
N PHE A 3 0.60 20.26 -2.72
CA PHE A 3 1.15 18.97 -2.32
C PHE A 3 2.63 19.21 -1.96
N GLY A 4 2.94 19.32 -0.67
CA GLY A 4 4.28 19.56 -0.18
C GLY A 4 4.36 20.72 0.81
N ASP A 5 5.59 21.20 1.10
CA ASP A 5 5.82 22.31 2.04
C ASP A 5 5.44 23.64 1.39
N ASP A 6 4.54 24.37 2.04
CA ASP A 6 4.07 25.70 1.61
C ASP A 6 4.98 26.85 2.06
N ARG A 7 5.92 26.60 2.98
CA ARG A 7 6.80 27.61 3.57
C ARG A 7 7.71 28.34 2.57
N GLY A 8 7.96 27.71 1.42
CA GLY A 8 8.75 28.30 0.34
C GLY A 8 7.97 29.22 -0.57
N ILE A 9 6.64 29.23 -0.50
CA ILE A 9 5.78 29.99 -1.42
C ILE A 9 5.64 31.42 -0.91
N LYS A 10 5.94 32.38 -1.78
CA LYS A 10 5.90 33.81 -1.48
C LYS A 10 4.88 34.52 -2.36
N GLU A 11 4.44 35.69 -1.89
CA GLU A 11 3.68 36.62 -2.70
C GLU A 11 4.45 36.96 -3.98
N VAL A 12 3.76 36.98 -5.12
CA VAL A 12 4.35 37.22 -6.45
C VAL A 12 5.05 36.01 -7.11
N ASP A 13 5.04 34.83 -6.49
CA ASP A 13 5.55 33.64 -7.16
C ASP A 13 4.71 33.26 -8.39
N VAL A 14 5.38 32.85 -9.46
CA VAL A 14 4.73 32.48 -10.72
C VAL A 14 4.17 31.08 -10.66
N VAL A 15 2.86 30.96 -10.82
CA VAL A 15 2.17 29.66 -10.92
C VAL A 15 1.97 29.30 -12.39
N ARG A 16 2.46 28.12 -12.79
CA ARG A 16 2.27 27.58 -14.15
C ARG A 16 1.41 26.32 -14.10
N ARG A 17 0.46 26.21 -15.01
CA ARG A 17 -0.31 24.97 -15.18
C ARG A 17 0.60 23.89 -15.76
N THR A 18 0.52 22.68 -15.19
CA THR A 18 1.20 21.49 -15.72
C THR A 18 0.45 20.86 -16.90
N GLU A 19 -0.81 21.23 -17.12
CA GLU A 19 -1.74 20.67 -18.12
C GLU A 19 -2.02 19.17 -17.94
N THR A 20 -1.57 18.62 -16.81
CA THR A 20 -1.82 17.24 -16.41
C THR A 20 -2.70 17.19 -15.15
N ILE A 21 -3.55 16.17 -15.07
CA ILE A 21 -4.32 15.86 -13.88
C ILE A 21 -3.41 15.05 -12.95
N VAL A 22 -3.65 15.13 -11.63
CA VAL A 22 -2.87 14.39 -10.64
C VAL A 22 -2.87 12.89 -10.99
N ASP A 23 -1.69 12.36 -11.19
CA ASP A 23 -1.45 10.97 -11.54
C ASP A 23 -0.43 10.31 -10.59
N THR A 24 -0.42 8.98 -10.58
CA THR A 24 0.50 8.18 -9.77
C THR A 24 1.12 7.09 -10.63
N PRO A 25 2.35 6.65 -10.32
CA PRO A 25 2.93 5.50 -10.99
C PRO A 25 2.14 4.23 -10.64
N ILE A 26 1.96 3.37 -11.62
CA ILE A 26 1.33 2.06 -11.50
C ILE A 26 2.18 1.01 -12.22
N GLY A 27 2.13 -0.22 -11.77
CA GLY A 27 2.79 -1.35 -12.41
C GLY A 27 3.62 -2.21 -11.46
N MET A 28 4.16 -3.29 -12.00
CA MET A 28 4.95 -4.26 -11.24
C MET A 28 6.27 -3.68 -10.72
N GLY A 29 6.79 -2.62 -11.35
CA GLY A 29 7.99 -1.92 -10.90
C GLY A 29 7.87 -1.22 -9.54
N LEU A 30 6.68 -1.18 -8.95
CA LEU A 30 6.44 -0.71 -7.58
C LEU A 30 6.64 -1.80 -6.52
N LEU A 31 6.70 -3.07 -6.90
CA LEU A 31 6.93 -4.16 -5.94
C LEU A 31 8.32 -4.03 -5.31
N GLY A 32 8.37 -4.24 -4.02
CA GLY A 32 9.61 -4.09 -3.25
C GLY A 32 9.99 -2.64 -2.93
N ARG A 33 9.14 -1.67 -3.27
CA ARG A 33 9.42 -0.25 -3.12
C ARG A 33 8.60 0.42 -2.03
N VAL A 34 9.18 1.49 -1.48
CA VAL A 34 8.49 2.40 -0.55
C VAL A 34 8.35 3.75 -1.25
N VAL A 35 7.12 4.23 -1.36
CA VAL A 35 6.77 5.46 -2.07
C VAL A 35 5.99 6.42 -1.17
N ASP A 36 6.00 7.70 -1.53
CA ASP A 36 5.14 8.70 -0.90
C ASP A 36 3.69 8.64 -1.42
N ALA A 37 2.83 9.55 -0.97
CA ALA A 37 1.43 9.63 -1.39
C ALA A 37 1.24 9.91 -2.89
N LEU A 38 2.21 10.51 -3.55
CA LEU A 38 2.21 10.80 -4.99
C LEU A 38 2.93 9.73 -5.82
N GLY A 39 3.46 8.70 -5.16
CA GLY A 39 4.17 7.60 -5.79
C GLY A 39 5.65 7.87 -6.07
N ASN A 40 6.24 8.91 -5.49
CA ASN A 40 7.68 9.13 -5.59
C ASN A 40 8.42 8.17 -4.65
N PRO A 41 9.52 7.54 -5.09
CA PRO A 41 10.27 6.62 -4.24
C PRO A 41 10.98 7.37 -3.11
N ILE A 42 10.85 6.85 -1.89
CA ILE A 42 11.48 7.40 -0.67
C ILE A 42 12.41 6.38 0.02
N ASP A 43 12.66 5.25 -0.62
CA ASP A 43 13.45 4.13 -0.11
C ASP A 43 14.96 4.23 -0.42
N GLY A 44 15.40 5.27 -1.13
CA GLY A 44 16.78 5.44 -1.53
C GLY A 44 17.27 4.49 -2.63
N LYS A 45 16.40 3.64 -3.18
CA LYS A 45 16.75 2.66 -4.23
C LYS A 45 16.75 3.26 -5.67
N GLY A 46 16.70 4.58 -5.78
CA GLY A 46 16.68 5.27 -7.09
C GLY A 46 15.28 5.31 -7.74
N PRO A 47 15.20 5.78 -8.99
CA PRO A 47 13.92 5.96 -9.70
C PRO A 47 13.22 4.63 -9.93
N LEU A 48 11.89 4.70 -10.11
CA LEU A 48 11.07 3.54 -10.45
C LEU A 48 11.30 3.15 -11.91
N ALA A 49 11.49 1.86 -12.17
CA ALA A 49 11.56 1.28 -13.51
C ALA A 49 10.23 0.57 -13.84
N ASP A 50 9.91 0.44 -15.13
CA ASP A 50 8.74 -0.27 -15.64
C ASP A 50 7.40 0.15 -15.02
N VAL A 51 7.24 1.46 -14.80
CA VAL A 51 5.99 2.02 -14.31
C VAL A 51 5.29 2.84 -15.40
N LYS A 52 3.97 2.74 -15.43
CA LYS A 52 3.11 3.63 -16.19
C LYS A 52 2.52 4.65 -15.22
N ARG A 53 1.97 5.74 -15.74
CA ARG A 53 1.25 6.70 -14.91
C ARG A 53 -0.25 6.59 -15.18
N SER A 54 -1.03 6.67 -14.12
CA SER A 54 -2.50 6.64 -14.19
C SER A 54 -3.08 7.72 -13.29
N ARG A 55 -4.24 8.24 -13.68
CA ARG A 55 -4.96 9.24 -12.86
C ARG A 55 -5.29 8.65 -11.49
N VAL A 56 -5.15 9.47 -10.45
CA VAL A 56 -5.51 9.08 -9.07
C VAL A 56 -7.01 8.92 -8.93
N GLU A 57 -7.78 9.85 -9.50
CA GLU A 57 -9.24 9.78 -9.50
C GLU A 57 -9.74 8.89 -10.64
N VAL A 58 -10.23 7.70 -10.30
CA VAL A 58 -10.88 6.77 -11.21
C VAL A 58 -12.25 6.43 -10.65
N LYS A 59 -13.29 6.53 -11.49
CA LYS A 59 -14.64 6.15 -11.11
C LYS A 59 -14.69 4.66 -10.77
N ALA A 60 -15.15 4.32 -9.57
CA ALA A 60 -15.33 2.94 -9.17
C ALA A 60 -16.32 2.20 -10.07
N PRO A 61 -16.13 0.90 -10.34
CA PRO A 61 -17.09 0.10 -11.08
C PRO A 61 -18.43 0.02 -10.32
N GLY A 62 -19.52 0.05 -11.07
CA GLY A 62 -20.87 -0.13 -10.53
C GLY A 62 -21.10 -1.54 -9.97
N ILE A 63 -22.32 -1.83 -9.54
CA ILE A 63 -22.68 -3.12 -8.92
C ILE A 63 -22.55 -4.28 -9.92
N MET A 64 -22.98 -4.09 -11.15
CA MET A 64 -23.05 -5.15 -12.17
C MET A 64 -21.69 -5.79 -12.52
N PRO A 65 -20.59 -5.01 -12.70
CA PRO A 65 -19.27 -5.59 -13.00
C PRO A 65 -18.52 -6.10 -11.77
N ARG A 66 -19.08 -5.96 -10.56
CA ARG A 66 -18.44 -6.46 -9.34
C ARG A 66 -18.73 -7.95 -9.15
N GLN A 67 -17.68 -8.71 -8.89
CA GLN A 67 -17.78 -10.10 -8.50
C GLN A 67 -17.99 -10.21 -6.98
N SER A 68 -18.82 -11.15 -6.54
CA SER A 68 -18.97 -11.45 -5.11
C SER A 68 -17.69 -12.06 -4.54
N VAL A 69 -17.44 -11.80 -3.26
CA VAL A 69 -16.28 -12.39 -2.54
C VAL A 69 -16.54 -13.87 -2.33
N PHE A 70 -15.65 -14.72 -2.84
CA PHE A 70 -15.78 -16.19 -2.74
C PHE A 70 -14.45 -16.89 -2.42
N GLU A 71 -13.32 -16.20 -2.55
CA GLU A 71 -12.00 -16.76 -2.23
C GLU A 71 -11.55 -16.35 -0.83
N PRO A 72 -11.18 -17.28 0.05
CA PRO A 72 -10.67 -16.95 1.37
C PRO A 72 -9.27 -16.35 1.28
N MET A 73 -9.00 -15.33 2.10
CA MET A 73 -7.68 -14.80 2.34
C MET A 73 -7.09 -15.47 3.59
N GLN A 74 -6.00 -16.17 3.42
CA GLN A 74 -5.29 -16.83 4.52
C GLN A 74 -4.44 -15.82 5.26
N THR A 75 -4.89 -15.38 6.44
CA THR A 75 -4.13 -14.42 7.26
C THR A 75 -2.97 -15.07 8.02
N GLY A 76 -3.03 -16.39 8.22
CA GLY A 76 -2.09 -17.13 9.06
C GLY A 76 -2.44 -17.07 10.55
N LEU A 77 -3.44 -16.31 10.92
CA LEU A 77 -3.93 -16.19 12.29
C LEU A 77 -5.10 -17.16 12.49
N LYS A 78 -4.86 -18.24 13.24
CA LYS A 78 -5.85 -19.32 13.44
C LYS A 78 -7.22 -18.81 13.90
N ALA A 79 -7.24 -17.84 14.80
CA ALA A 79 -8.49 -17.28 15.33
C ALA A 79 -9.30 -16.58 14.24
N ILE A 80 -8.64 -15.87 13.32
CA ILE A 80 -9.30 -15.17 12.21
C ILE A 80 -9.72 -16.19 11.15
N ASP A 81 -8.79 -17.01 10.68
CA ASP A 81 -9.02 -17.91 9.56
C ASP A 81 -10.08 -19.00 9.87
N SER A 82 -10.22 -19.39 11.16
CA SER A 82 -11.19 -20.42 11.56
C SER A 82 -12.54 -19.89 12.03
N LEU A 83 -12.60 -18.69 12.63
CA LEU A 83 -13.83 -18.18 13.24
C LEU A 83 -14.45 -17.03 12.47
N ILE A 84 -13.63 -16.18 11.85
CA ILE A 84 -14.07 -14.98 11.14
C ILE A 84 -13.26 -14.86 9.84
N PRO A 85 -13.39 -15.80 8.92
CA PRO A 85 -12.59 -15.82 7.70
C PRO A 85 -12.80 -14.55 6.86
N VAL A 86 -11.72 -13.97 6.39
CA VAL A 86 -11.74 -12.79 5.52
C VAL A 86 -11.58 -13.26 4.07
N GLY A 87 -12.35 -12.68 3.17
CA GLY A 87 -12.27 -13.00 1.74
C GLY A 87 -11.43 -12.00 0.94
N ARG A 88 -10.86 -12.46 -0.16
CA ARG A 88 -10.15 -11.59 -1.11
C ARG A 88 -11.13 -10.57 -1.71
N GLY A 89 -10.81 -9.29 -1.60
CA GLY A 89 -11.67 -8.19 -2.02
C GLY A 89 -12.69 -7.72 -0.98
N GLN A 90 -12.75 -8.36 0.19
CA GLN A 90 -13.57 -7.92 1.31
C GLN A 90 -13.01 -6.64 1.91
N ARG A 91 -13.92 -5.76 2.34
CA ARG A 91 -13.57 -4.58 3.15
C ARG A 91 -13.77 -4.90 4.62
N GLU A 92 -12.68 -4.87 5.37
CA GLU A 92 -12.66 -5.21 6.79
C GLU A 92 -12.17 -4.05 7.63
N LEU A 93 -12.69 -3.89 8.83
CA LEU A 93 -12.27 -2.88 9.80
C LEU A 93 -11.54 -3.55 10.97
N ILE A 94 -10.28 -3.16 11.18
CA ILE A 94 -9.50 -3.53 12.35
C ILE A 94 -9.44 -2.32 13.28
N ILE A 95 -10.21 -2.35 14.36
CA ILE A 95 -10.32 -1.27 15.33
C ILE A 95 -9.81 -1.68 16.71
N GLY A 96 -9.23 -0.74 17.45
CA GLY A 96 -8.73 -0.93 18.81
C GLY A 96 -7.88 0.24 19.26
N ASP A 97 -7.53 0.30 20.53
CA ASP A 97 -6.67 1.32 21.12
C ASP A 97 -5.22 1.25 20.60
N ARG A 98 -4.39 2.19 21.04
CA ARG A 98 -2.96 2.18 20.70
C ARG A 98 -2.30 0.90 21.23
N GLN A 99 -1.41 0.31 20.44
CA GLN A 99 -0.61 -0.88 20.78
C GLN A 99 -1.42 -2.17 21.03
N THR A 100 -2.65 -2.26 20.53
CA THR A 100 -3.50 -3.46 20.64
C THR A 100 -3.24 -4.51 19.55
N GLY A 101 -2.19 -4.36 18.75
CA GLY A 101 -1.81 -5.35 17.75
C GLY A 101 -2.44 -5.18 16.36
N LYS A 102 -3.15 -4.07 16.08
CA LYS A 102 -3.78 -3.83 14.75
C LYS A 102 -2.80 -3.99 13.58
N THR A 103 -1.64 -3.35 13.68
CA THR A 103 -0.60 -3.42 12.65
C THR A 103 0.06 -4.80 12.60
N ALA A 104 0.14 -5.51 13.74
CA ALA A 104 0.67 -6.87 13.78
C ALA A 104 -0.19 -7.83 12.97
N ILE A 105 -1.52 -7.73 13.04
CA ILE A 105 -2.44 -8.53 12.23
C ILE A 105 -2.15 -8.32 10.73
N ALA A 106 -1.98 -7.06 10.31
CA ALA A 106 -1.64 -6.76 8.93
C ALA A 106 -0.26 -7.32 8.53
N LEU A 107 0.75 -7.14 9.38
CA LEU A 107 2.11 -7.63 9.14
C LEU A 107 2.16 -9.15 9.02
N ASP A 108 1.52 -9.87 9.95
CA ASP A 108 1.47 -11.33 9.93
C ASP A 108 0.75 -11.84 8.68
N THR A 109 -0.33 -11.16 8.28
CA THR A 109 -1.03 -11.46 7.03
C THR A 109 -0.12 -11.31 5.81
N PHE A 110 0.67 -10.23 5.74
CA PHE A 110 1.64 -10.02 4.66
C PHE A 110 2.69 -11.13 4.64
N ILE A 111 3.28 -11.44 5.78
CA ILE A 111 4.32 -12.49 5.88
C ILE A 111 3.77 -13.86 5.48
N ASN A 112 2.53 -14.18 5.87
CA ASN A 112 1.90 -15.45 5.54
C ASN A 112 1.68 -15.64 4.03
N GLN A 113 1.52 -14.56 3.26
CA GLN A 113 1.36 -14.65 1.81
C GLN A 113 2.62 -15.20 1.11
N LYS A 114 3.80 -15.15 1.72
CA LYS A 114 5.02 -15.73 1.16
C LYS A 114 4.87 -17.21 0.83
N PHE A 115 4.30 -17.97 1.75
CA PHE A 115 4.07 -19.40 1.54
C PHE A 115 3.08 -19.64 0.38
N ILE A 116 2.01 -18.85 0.34
CA ILE A 116 0.97 -18.95 -0.70
C ILE A 116 1.55 -18.59 -2.07
N ASN A 117 2.26 -17.45 -2.16
CA ASN A 117 2.85 -16.96 -3.39
C ASN A 117 3.92 -17.91 -3.95
N ASN A 118 4.72 -18.54 -3.07
CA ASN A 118 5.72 -19.51 -3.48
C ASN A 118 5.12 -20.81 -4.04
N ASN A 119 3.90 -21.17 -3.61
CA ASN A 119 3.18 -22.35 -4.09
C ASN A 119 2.18 -22.02 -5.21
N ALA A 120 2.05 -20.76 -5.60
CA ALA A 120 1.16 -20.35 -6.68
C ALA A 120 1.62 -20.93 -8.02
N LYS A 121 0.70 -21.53 -8.77
CA LYS A 121 0.98 -22.11 -10.08
C LYS A 121 1.10 -21.06 -11.18
N ASN A 122 0.35 -19.98 -11.04
CA ASN A 122 0.31 -18.87 -11.98
C ASN A 122 0.49 -17.53 -11.25
N ASP A 123 0.92 -16.51 -11.96
CA ASP A 123 1.02 -15.16 -11.38
C ASP A 123 -0.34 -14.58 -10.97
N SER A 124 -1.43 -15.03 -11.60
CA SER A 124 -2.79 -14.66 -11.24
C SER A 124 -3.23 -15.17 -9.86
N ASP A 125 -2.59 -16.22 -9.37
CA ASP A 125 -2.92 -16.84 -8.08
C ASP A 125 -2.17 -16.16 -6.92
N LYS A 126 -1.14 -15.37 -7.25
CA LYS A 126 -0.35 -14.62 -6.27
C LYS A 126 -1.16 -13.47 -5.67
N LEU A 127 -0.93 -13.21 -4.40
CA LEU A 127 -1.47 -12.07 -3.70
C LEU A 127 -0.38 -11.00 -3.52
N PHE A 128 -0.59 -9.84 -4.12
CA PHE A 128 0.25 -8.66 -3.90
C PHE A 128 -0.32 -7.83 -2.77
N CYS A 129 0.56 -7.34 -1.91
CA CYS A 129 0.17 -6.62 -0.71
C CYS A 129 0.51 -5.13 -0.84
N ILE A 130 -0.40 -4.26 -0.46
CA ILE A 130 -0.16 -2.81 -0.43
C ILE A 130 -0.45 -2.30 0.98
N TYR A 131 0.58 -1.77 1.63
CA TYR A 131 0.42 -1.11 2.93
C TYR A 131 0.40 0.40 2.76
N VAL A 132 -0.68 1.04 3.18
CA VAL A 132 -0.84 2.49 3.12
C VAL A 132 -0.78 3.05 4.54
N ALA A 133 0.33 3.69 4.88
CA ALA A 133 0.55 4.34 6.16
C ALA A 133 0.11 5.81 6.09
N VAL A 134 -0.98 6.17 6.76
CA VAL A 134 -1.48 7.54 6.81
C VAL A 134 -1.33 8.09 8.22
N GLY A 135 -0.68 9.25 8.35
CA GLY A 135 -0.50 9.95 9.63
C GLY A 135 0.38 9.21 10.64
N GLN A 136 1.12 8.18 10.24
CA GLN A 136 2.02 7.42 11.10
C GLN A 136 3.39 8.11 11.22
N LYS A 137 4.09 7.82 12.32
CA LYS A 137 5.48 8.26 12.50
C LYS A 137 6.39 7.54 11.50
N ARG A 138 7.37 8.24 10.93
CA ARG A 138 8.37 7.65 10.01
C ARG A 138 9.08 6.43 10.61
N SER A 139 9.40 6.46 11.90
CA SER A 139 10.02 5.32 12.60
C SER A 139 9.14 4.08 12.60
N THR A 140 7.83 4.23 12.75
CA THR A 140 6.88 3.10 12.70
C THR A 140 6.81 2.49 11.31
N VAL A 141 6.77 3.32 10.28
CA VAL A 141 6.79 2.84 8.89
C VAL A 141 8.11 2.14 8.59
N ALA A 142 9.25 2.70 9.03
CA ALA A 142 10.57 2.08 8.85
C ALA A 142 10.68 0.72 9.54
N GLN A 143 10.11 0.57 10.74
CA GLN A 143 10.05 -0.73 11.44
C GLN A 143 9.21 -1.75 10.66
N PHE A 144 8.07 -1.33 10.11
CA PHE A 144 7.22 -2.18 9.29
C PHE A 144 7.94 -2.66 8.02
N VAL A 145 8.59 -1.74 7.30
CA VAL A 145 9.40 -2.07 6.10
C VAL A 145 10.52 -3.05 6.43
N ARG A 146 11.27 -2.80 7.52
CA ARG A 146 12.33 -3.72 7.97
C ARG A 146 11.78 -5.12 8.27
N ALA A 147 10.65 -5.21 8.96
CA ALA A 147 10.04 -6.51 9.25
C ALA A 147 9.62 -7.25 7.97
N LEU A 148 9.12 -6.54 6.95
CA LEU A 148 8.84 -7.13 5.64
C LEU A 148 10.12 -7.61 4.93
N GLU A 149 11.21 -6.83 4.98
CA GLU A 149 12.50 -7.21 4.38
C GLU A 149 13.09 -8.45 5.05
N GLU A 150 13.17 -8.46 6.38
CA GLU A 150 13.71 -9.59 7.16
C GLU A 150 12.96 -10.90 6.91
N ASN A 151 11.66 -10.82 6.63
CA ASN A 151 10.83 -12.00 6.32
C ASN A 151 10.72 -12.30 4.81
N GLY A 152 11.35 -11.48 3.95
CA GLY A 152 11.26 -11.62 2.49
C GLY A 152 9.85 -11.38 1.94
N ALA A 153 9.04 -10.61 2.66
CA ALA A 153 7.68 -10.25 2.25
C ALA A 153 7.62 -8.94 1.44
N LEU A 154 8.71 -8.19 1.40
CA LEU A 154 8.76 -6.93 0.66
C LEU A 154 8.70 -7.16 -0.85
N GLU A 155 9.22 -8.27 -1.36
CA GLU A 155 9.31 -8.58 -2.80
C GLU A 155 7.96 -8.55 -3.53
N TYR A 156 6.87 -8.92 -2.83
CA TYR A 156 5.50 -8.90 -3.35
C TYR A 156 4.64 -7.79 -2.71
N SER A 157 5.29 -6.85 -2.03
CA SER A 157 4.60 -5.78 -1.30
C SER A 157 4.99 -4.40 -1.80
N ILE A 158 4.07 -3.46 -1.65
CA ILE A 158 4.28 -2.02 -1.87
C ILE A 158 3.96 -1.30 -0.57
N VAL A 159 4.79 -0.36 -0.18
CA VAL A 159 4.51 0.51 0.98
C VAL A 159 4.33 1.94 0.51
N VAL A 160 3.16 2.50 0.78
CA VAL A 160 2.84 3.91 0.52
C VAL A 160 2.83 4.65 1.85
N ALA A 161 3.71 5.63 2.02
CA ALA A 161 3.86 6.36 3.26
C ALA A 161 3.46 7.84 3.10
N ALA A 162 2.31 8.19 3.67
CA ALA A 162 1.89 9.56 3.92
C ALA A 162 2.10 9.85 5.41
N THR A 163 3.31 10.26 5.78
CA THR A 163 3.71 10.37 7.19
C THR A 163 3.13 11.61 7.85
N ALA A 164 3.07 11.60 9.20
CA ALA A 164 2.57 12.74 9.98
C ALA A 164 3.39 14.04 9.86
N SER A 165 4.55 13.97 9.22
CA SER A 165 5.42 15.13 8.94
C SER A 165 5.17 15.75 7.55
N GLU A 166 4.30 15.17 6.77
CA GLU A 166 3.87 15.69 5.48
C GLU A 166 2.55 16.45 5.66
N PRO A 167 2.33 17.55 4.90
CA PRO A 167 1.11 18.35 4.99
C PRO A 167 -0.14 17.60 4.52
#